data_fdb4089205486816534afaf415fd6472
#
_entry.id   fdb4089205486816534afaf415fd6472
#
_cell.length_a   1.000
_cell.length_b   1.000
_cell.length_c   1.000
_cell.angle_alpha   90.00
_cell.angle_beta   90.00
_cell.angle_gamma   90.00
#
_symmetry.space_group_name_H-M   'P 1'
#
loop_
_entity.id
_entity.type
_entity.pdbx_description
1 polymer ?
#
loop_
_entity_poly.entity_id
_entity_poly.type
_entity_poly.pdbx_seq_one_letter_code
_entity_poly.pdbx_strand_id
1 'polypeptide(L)'
;IQFFNIVVVHGRTRQQYYKPPVDYDIIRAVRESVSVPVIANGDIDSAERAKEVMDITGCDLVMIGRATLGNPWIFSQINAYLENPNVKIHTPDLEERLGVMIEHIGKMVEYKGEHMAMLQARKLVVGYFKGMKGAAALRNEAGKIKTLDDLYELRQKALSLQ
;
A
#
# COMPACT_ATOMS: atom_id res chain seq x y z
N ILE A 1 25.35 -20.11 -13.71
CA ILE A 1 24.18 -20.53 -12.91
C ILE A 1 23.77 -19.32 -12.09
N GLN A 2 22.59 -18.79 -12.36
CA GLN A 2 22.05 -17.64 -11.63
C GLN A 2 21.34 -18.18 -10.37
N PHE A 3 21.87 -17.86 -9.20
CA PHE A 3 21.27 -18.25 -7.93
C PHE A 3 20.27 -17.18 -7.51
N PHE A 4 19.01 -17.56 -7.30
CA PHE A 4 18.02 -16.73 -6.63
C PHE A 4 18.21 -16.84 -5.13
N ASN A 5 18.36 -15.71 -4.44
CA ASN A 5 18.48 -15.69 -2.98
C ASN A 5 17.12 -15.65 -2.29
N ILE A 6 16.05 -15.29 -2.99
CA ILE A 6 14.68 -15.17 -2.49
C ILE A 6 13.68 -15.28 -3.64
N VAL A 7 12.50 -15.82 -3.39
CA VAL A 7 11.41 -15.94 -4.37
C VAL A 7 10.16 -15.27 -3.84
N VAL A 8 9.49 -14.46 -4.68
CA VAL A 8 8.16 -13.90 -4.38
C VAL A 8 7.12 -14.69 -5.18
N VAL A 9 6.10 -15.18 -4.49
CA VAL A 9 5.00 -15.93 -5.12
C VAL A 9 3.69 -15.19 -4.93
N HIS A 10 2.99 -14.93 -6.04
CA HIS A 10 1.64 -14.38 -6.03
C HIS A 10 0.63 -15.49 -6.34
N GLY A 11 -0.31 -15.71 -5.42
CA GLY A 11 -1.28 -16.81 -5.50
C GLY A 11 -2.42 -16.58 -6.50
N ARG A 12 -2.12 -16.06 -7.70
CA ARG A 12 -3.07 -15.89 -8.82
C ARG A 12 -2.40 -16.11 -10.15
N THR A 13 -3.16 -16.65 -11.09
CA THR A 13 -2.73 -16.70 -12.49
C THR A 13 -2.90 -15.34 -13.17
N ARG A 14 -2.19 -15.10 -14.28
CA ARG A 14 -2.33 -13.88 -15.08
C ARG A 14 -3.77 -13.66 -15.57
N GLN A 15 -4.52 -14.73 -15.83
CA GLN A 15 -5.91 -14.65 -16.30
C GLN A 15 -6.91 -14.25 -15.21
N GLN A 16 -6.59 -14.53 -13.95
CA GLN A 16 -7.44 -14.15 -12.83
C GLN A 16 -7.38 -12.65 -12.53
N TYR A 17 -6.29 -11.95 -12.90
CA TYR A 17 -6.04 -10.55 -12.49
C TYR A 17 -6.21 -10.38 -10.98
N TYR A 18 -7.25 -9.62 -10.56
CA TYR A 18 -7.57 -9.35 -9.15
C TYR A 18 -8.81 -10.10 -8.64
N LYS A 19 -9.34 -11.06 -9.43
CA LYS A 19 -10.51 -11.84 -8.99
C LYS A 19 -10.13 -12.74 -7.82
N PRO A 20 -10.93 -12.73 -6.72
CA PRO A 20 -10.74 -13.64 -5.60
C PRO A 20 -11.10 -15.10 -6.01
N PRO A 21 -10.62 -16.09 -5.24
CA PRO A 21 -9.68 -15.97 -4.12
C PRO A 21 -8.21 -15.93 -4.57
N VAL A 22 -7.30 -15.58 -3.63
CA VAL A 22 -5.87 -15.90 -3.74
C VAL A 22 -5.67 -17.35 -3.33
N ASP A 23 -4.92 -18.08 -4.11
CA ASP A 23 -4.53 -19.46 -3.79
C ASP A 23 -3.29 -19.47 -2.89
N TYR A 24 -3.50 -19.53 -1.60
CA TYR A 24 -2.41 -19.60 -0.61
C TYR A 24 -1.81 -21.01 -0.49
N ASP A 25 -2.54 -22.06 -0.93
CA ASP A 25 -2.02 -23.43 -0.91
C ASP A 25 -0.92 -23.61 -1.95
N ILE A 26 -1.02 -22.98 -3.12
CA ILE A 26 0.07 -22.97 -4.10
C ILE A 26 1.31 -22.25 -3.57
N ILE A 27 1.13 -21.15 -2.79
CA ILE A 27 2.26 -20.45 -2.17
C ILE A 27 2.95 -21.36 -1.14
N ARG A 28 2.18 -22.07 -0.32
CA ARG A 28 2.69 -23.07 0.62
C ARG A 28 3.46 -24.17 -0.11
N ALA A 29 2.89 -24.74 -1.15
CA ALA A 29 3.53 -25.80 -1.92
C ALA A 29 4.88 -25.36 -2.52
N VAL A 30 4.96 -24.13 -3.02
CA VAL A 30 6.23 -23.54 -3.48
C VAL A 30 7.20 -23.40 -2.30
N ARG A 31 6.75 -22.86 -1.15
CA ARG A 31 7.59 -22.68 0.04
C ARG A 31 8.21 -24.01 0.50
N GLU A 32 7.44 -25.09 0.45
CA GLU A 32 7.89 -26.44 0.84
C GLU A 32 8.82 -27.10 -0.19
N SER A 33 8.77 -26.67 -1.45
CA SER A 33 9.53 -27.27 -2.55
C SER A 33 10.92 -26.65 -2.78
N VAL A 34 11.22 -25.49 -2.16
CA VAL A 34 12.48 -24.76 -2.38
C VAL A 34 13.24 -24.55 -1.07
N SER A 35 14.57 -24.44 -1.15
CA SER A 35 15.44 -24.17 -0.01
C SER A 35 15.70 -22.68 0.25
N VAL A 36 15.27 -21.81 -0.64
CA VAL A 36 15.42 -20.34 -0.50
C VAL A 36 14.19 -19.75 0.18
N PRO A 37 14.31 -18.59 0.86
CA PRO A 37 13.16 -17.90 1.43
C PRO A 37 12.10 -17.57 0.40
N VAL A 38 10.82 -17.74 0.77
CA VAL A 38 9.67 -17.40 -0.07
C VAL A 38 8.87 -16.27 0.58
N ILE A 39 8.54 -15.27 -0.21
CA ILE A 39 7.68 -14.15 0.18
C ILE A 39 6.28 -14.40 -0.36
N ALA A 40 5.28 -14.44 0.52
CA ALA A 40 3.88 -14.55 0.11
C ALA A 40 3.32 -13.21 -0.37
N ASN A 41 2.62 -13.20 -1.51
CA ASN A 41 1.95 -12.02 -2.04
C ASN A 41 0.51 -12.33 -2.47
N GLY A 42 -0.40 -11.40 -2.19
CA GLY A 42 -1.79 -11.44 -2.63
C GLY A 42 -2.78 -11.06 -1.53
N ASP A 43 -3.58 -10.02 -1.77
CA ASP A 43 -4.67 -9.52 -0.92
C ASP A 43 -4.34 -9.37 0.58
N ILE A 44 -3.14 -8.85 0.85
CA ILE A 44 -2.68 -8.51 2.21
C ILE A 44 -2.92 -7.02 2.39
N ASP A 45 -3.88 -6.66 3.23
CA ASP A 45 -4.37 -5.28 3.40
C ASP A 45 -4.49 -4.84 4.86
N SER A 46 -4.14 -5.72 5.81
CA SER A 46 -4.07 -5.42 7.25
C SER A 46 -2.98 -6.21 7.93
N ALA A 47 -2.71 -5.89 9.20
CA ALA A 47 -1.73 -6.57 10.01
C ALA A 47 -2.19 -8.00 10.36
N GLU A 48 -3.47 -8.18 10.68
CA GLU A 48 -4.08 -9.48 10.95
C GLU A 48 -4.02 -10.37 9.71
N ARG A 49 -4.33 -9.79 8.53
CA ARG A 49 -4.25 -10.54 7.27
C ARG A 49 -2.83 -10.95 6.92
N ALA A 50 -1.84 -10.10 7.20
CA ALA A 50 -0.43 -10.46 7.03
C ALA A 50 -0.06 -11.68 7.89
N LYS A 51 -0.41 -11.66 9.19
CA LYS A 51 -0.18 -12.79 10.10
C LYS A 51 -0.88 -14.06 9.63
N GLU A 52 -2.15 -13.97 9.26
CA GLU A 52 -2.94 -15.10 8.76
C GLU A 52 -2.29 -15.73 7.51
N VAL A 53 -1.84 -14.91 6.55
CA VAL A 53 -1.18 -15.39 5.35
C VAL A 53 0.16 -16.07 5.67
N MET A 54 0.94 -15.52 6.60
CA MET A 54 2.18 -16.14 7.07
C MET A 54 1.89 -17.51 7.71
N ASP A 55 0.87 -17.61 8.55
CA ASP A 55 0.49 -18.87 9.21
C ASP A 55 -0.01 -19.93 8.21
N ILE A 56 -0.81 -19.52 7.23
CA ILE A 56 -1.33 -20.42 6.19
C ILE A 56 -0.20 -20.93 5.29
N THR A 57 0.70 -20.04 4.85
CA THR A 57 1.69 -20.36 3.83
C THR A 57 3.00 -20.91 4.37
N GLY A 58 3.28 -20.67 5.66
CA GLY A 58 4.59 -20.96 6.27
C GLY A 58 5.70 -20.03 5.78
N CYS A 59 5.37 -18.94 5.10
CA CYS A 59 6.34 -17.94 4.65
C CYS A 59 6.75 -17.01 5.78
N ASP A 60 8.04 -16.66 5.85
CA ASP A 60 8.59 -15.77 6.87
C ASP A 60 8.35 -14.27 6.55
N LEU A 61 8.02 -13.96 5.30
CA LEU A 61 7.84 -12.61 4.79
C LEU A 61 6.60 -12.51 3.90
N VAL A 62 6.03 -11.30 3.85
CA VAL A 62 4.92 -10.95 2.97
C VAL A 62 5.24 -9.73 2.12
N MET A 63 4.71 -9.69 0.90
CA MET A 63 4.79 -8.52 0.03
C MET A 63 3.44 -7.81 -0.01
N ILE A 64 3.44 -6.53 0.30
CA ILE A 64 2.24 -5.69 0.28
C ILE A 64 2.21 -4.89 -1.03
N GLY A 65 1.09 -4.96 -1.74
CA GLY A 65 0.87 -4.21 -2.97
C GLY A 65 -0.10 -3.03 -2.77
N ARG A 66 -1.29 -3.14 -3.32
CA ARG A 66 -2.31 -2.07 -3.39
C ARG A 66 -2.65 -1.41 -2.05
N ALA A 67 -2.52 -2.13 -0.95
CA ALA A 67 -2.82 -1.60 0.38
C ALA A 67 -1.84 -0.51 0.85
N THR A 68 -0.68 -0.36 0.21
CA THR A 68 0.27 0.72 0.50
C THR A 68 -0.15 2.06 -0.09
N LEU A 69 -1.06 2.07 -1.07
CA LEU A 69 -1.48 3.29 -1.76
C LEU A 69 -2.25 4.22 -0.82
N GLY A 70 -1.61 5.32 -0.43
CA GLY A 70 -2.13 6.25 0.56
C GLY A 70 -2.10 5.74 2.00
N ASN A 71 -1.43 4.62 2.25
CA ASN A 71 -1.27 4.02 3.57
C ASN A 71 0.15 3.41 3.74
N PRO A 72 1.21 4.22 3.82
CA PRO A 72 2.56 3.70 4.07
C PRO A 72 2.73 3.13 5.49
N TRP A 73 1.86 3.47 6.42
CA TRP A 73 1.89 2.95 7.81
C TRP A 73 1.64 1.46 7.91
N ILE A 74 1.07 0.84 6.88
CA ILE A 74 0.76 -0.60 6.88
C ILE A 74 1.98 -1.46 7.23
N PHE A 75 3.19 -1.05 6.86
CA PHE A 75 4.41 -1.79 7.19
C PHE A 75 4.72 -1.75 8.68
N SER A 76 4.69 -0.57 9.30
CA SER A 76 4.90 -0.44 10.76
C SER A 76 3.78 -1.10 11.55
N GLN A 77 2.53 -1.02 11.06
CA GLN A 77 1.38 -1.67 11.67
C GLN A 77 1.54 -3.20 11.67
N ILE A 78 1.96 -3.78 10.55
CA ILE A 78 2.21 -5.23 10.44
C ILE A 78 3.34 -5.64 11.40
N ASN A 79 4.47 -4.94 11.38
CA ASN A 79 5.60 -5.28 12.24
C ASN A 79 5.21 -5.22 13.72
N ALA A 80 4.53 -4.15 14.15
CA ALA A 80 4.08 -4.01 15.53
C ALA A 80 3.11 -5.15 15.94
N TYR A 81 2.19 -5.51 15.06
CA TYR A 81 1.24 -6.60 15.31
C TYR A 81 1.93 -7.98 15.37
N LEU A 82 2.91 -8.24 14.52
CA LEU A 82 3.67 -9.49 14.53
C LEU A 82 4.51 -9.63 15.80
N GLU A 83 5.04 -8.51 16.33
CA GLU A 83 5.75 -8.50 17.61
C GLU A 83 4.80 -8.69 18.81
N ASN A 84 3.64 -8.05 18.79
CA ASN A 84 2.63 -8.15 19.84
C ASN A 84 1.22 -7.99 19.28
N PRO A 85 0.45 -9.09 19.11
CA PRO A 85 -0.92 -9.03 18.58
C PRO A 85 -1.91 -8.19 19.41
N ASN A 86 -1.58 -7.87 20.66
CA ASN A 86 -2.41 -7.04 21.52
C ASN A 86 -1.99 -5.54 21.49
N VAL A 87 -1.02 -5.18 20.64
CA VAL A 87 -0.59 -3.79 20.51
C VAL A 87 -1.71 -2.90 19.96
N LYS A 88 -1.82 -1.69 20.51
CA LYS A 88 -2.70 -0.68 19.90
C LYS A 88 -2.02 -0.17 18.62
N ILE A 89 -2.55 -0.61 17.49
CA ILE A 89 -2.05 -0.20 16.17
C ILE A 89 -2.27 1.30 15.99
N HIS A 90 -1.20 2.02 15.61
CA HIS A 90 -1.29 3.43 15.26
C HIS A 90 -2.18 3.63 14.03
N THR A 91 -3.18 4.50 14.16
CA THR A 91 -4.01 4.95 13.05
C THR A 91 -3.72 6.43 12.81
N PRO A 92 -3.16 6.81 11.65
CA PRO A 92 -2.82 8.20 11.37
C PRO A 92 -4.07 9.07 11.35
N ASP A 93 -3.99 10.23 11.97
CA ASP A 93 -5.03 11.23 11.85
C ASP A 93 -5.01 11.92 10.46
N LEU A 94 -5.92 12.84 10.23
CA LEU A 94 -6.03 13.48 8.94
C LEU A 94 -4.81 14.35 8.62
N GLU A 95 -4.32 15.12 9.58
CA GLU A 95 -3.17 16.00 9.36
C GLU A 95 -1.92 15.20 9.02
N GLU A 96 -1.67 14.10 9.75
CA GLU A 96 -0.58 13.18 9.47
C GLU A 96 -0.70 12.58 8.05
N ARG A 97 -1.91 12.09 7.68
CA ARG A 97 -2.14 11.52 6.35
C ARG A 97 -1.88 12.52 5.24
N LEU A 98 -2.39 13.72 5.38
CA LEU A 98 -2.21 14.78 4.38
C LEU A 98 -0.79 15.34 4.38
N GLY A 99 -0.11 15.36 5.52
CA GLY A 99 1.31 15.70 5.62
C GLY A 99 2.18 14.74 4.83
N VAL A 100 2.00 13.44 5.05
CA VAL A 100 2.72 12.38 4.30
C VAL A 100 2.35 12.40 2.80
N MET A 101 1.12 12.73 2.42
CA MET A 101 0.75 12.93 1.02
C MET A 101 1.59 14.03 0.37
N ILE A 102 1.72 15.18 1.02
CA ILE A 102 2.53 16.30 0.51
C ILE A 102 4.01 15.91 0.39
N GLU A 103 4.56 15.28 1.43
CA GLU A 103 5.94 14.80 1.40
C GLU A 103 6.20 13.82 0.26
N HIS A 104 5.32 12.81 0.12
CA HIS A 104 5.42 11.81 -0.96
C HIS A 104 5.45 12.46 -2.35
N ILE A 105 4.50 13.35 -2.62
CA ILE A 105 4.43 14.00 -3.94
C ILE A 105 5.56 15.01 -4.11
N GLY A 106 5.95 15.72 -3.05
CA GLY A 106 7.14 16.59 -3.07
C GLY A 106 8.40 15.84 -3.47
N LYS A 107 8.64 14.65 -2.90
CA LYS A 107 9.75 13.79 -3.31
C LYS A 107 9.64 13.35 -4.77
N MET A 108 8.45 13.06 -5.26
CA MET A 108 8.26 12.73 -6.68
C MET A 108 8.63 13.92 -7.58
N VAL A 109 8.33 15.16 -7.17
CA VAL A 109 8.72 16.37 -7.89
C VAL A 109 10.25 16.53 -7.94
N GLU A 110 10.93 16.32 -6.81
CA GLU A 110 12.40 16.34 -6.75
C GLU A 110 13.04 15.35 -7.73
N TYR A 111 12.49 14.12 -7.85
CA TYR A 111 13.08 13.07 -8.70
C TYR A 111 12.69 13.15 -10.17
N LYS A 112 11.50 13.65 -10.51
CA LYS A 112 10.92 13.52 -11.87
C LYS A 112 10.57 14.84 -12.52
N GLY A 113 10.69 15.96 -11.80
CA GLY A 113 10.15 17.26 -12.19
C GLY A 113 8.63 17.34 -11.99
N GLU A 114 8.12 18.55 -11.79
CA GLU A 114 6.75 18.79 -11.37
C GLU A 114 5.72 18.23 -12.35
N HIS A 115 5.89 18.45 -13.66
CA HIS A 115 4.94 18.00 -14.67
C HIS A 115 4.69 16.48 -14.60
N MET A 116 5.76 15.67 -14.60
CA MET A 116 5.65 14.22 -14.57
C MET A 116 5.17 13.71 -13.22
N ALA A 117 5.59 14.34 -12.13
CA ALA A 117 5.15 14.01 -10.79
C ALA A 117 3.64 14.22 -10.65
N MET A 118 3.10 15.38 -11.10
CA MET A 118 1.67 15.68 -10.99
C MET A 118 0.81 14.73 -11.83
N LEU A 119 1.24 14.33 -13.02
CA LEU A 119 0.51 13.32 -13.81
C LEU A 119 0.34 12.00 -13.06
N GLN A 120 1.38 11.56 -12.35
CA GLN A 120 1.35 10.33 -11.56
C GLN A 120 0.62 10.53 -10.22
N ALA A 121 0.79 11.69 -9.60
CA ALA A 121 0.18 12.06 -8.33
C ALA A 121 -1.36 11.96 -8.36
N ARG A 122 -1.99 12.30 -9.47
CA ARG A 122 -3.46 12.21 -9.63
C ARG A 122 -4.04 10.87 -9.20
N LYS A 123 -3.31 9.78 -9.49
CA LYS A 123 -3.72 8.43 -9.12
C LYS A 123 -3.37 8.09 -7.67
N LEU A 124 -2.22 8.56 -7.19
CA LEU A 124 -1.69 8.21 -5.87
C LEU A 124 -2.42 8.97 -4.74
N VAL A 125 -2.67 10.26 -4.96
CA VAL A 125 -3.35 11.15 -4.00
C VAL A 125 -4.74 10.64 -3.60
N VAL A 126 -5.45 10.01 -4.52
CA VAL A 126 -6.76 9.39 -4.27
C VAL A 126 -6.75 8.41 -3.10
N GLY A 127 -5.65 7.69 -2.91
CA GLY A 127 -5.49 6.74 -1.81
C GLY A 127 -5.54 7.41 -0.43
N TYR A 128 -4.99 8.62 -0.30
CA TYR A 128 -4.96 9.37 0.95
C TYR A 128 -6.33 9.88 1.41
N PHE A 129 -7.31 9.97 0.50
CA PHE A 129 -8.68 10.41 0.81
C PHE A 129 -9.64 9.26 1.13
N LYS A 130 -9.14 8.02 1.20
CA LYS A 130 -9.99 6.86 1.49
C LYS A 130 -10.63 7.00 2.89
N GLY A 131 -11.95 6.82 2.96
CA GLY A 131 -12.70 6.88 4.22
C GLY A 131 -13.01 8.28 4.76
N MET A 132 -12.65 9.35 4.03
CA MET A 132 -12.92 10.73 4.45
C MET A 132 -14.32 11.20 4.02
N LYS A 133 -14.90 12.12 4.80
CA LYS A 133 -16.07 12.88 4.38
C LYS A 133 -15.73 13.68 3.12
N GLY A 134 -16.61 13.67 2.13
CA GLY A 134 -16.35 14.36 0.86
C GLY A 134 -15.30 13.71 -0.05
N ALA A 135 -14.82 12.51 0.25
CA ALA A 135 -13.77 11.82 -0.53
C ALA A 135 -14.06 11.74 -2.05
N ALA A 136 -15.33 11.66 -2.46
CA ALA A 136 -15.67 11.62 -3.89
C ALA A 136 -15.33 12.94 -4.61
N ALA A 137 -15.66 14.08 -3.98
CA ALA A 137 -15.31 15.39 -4.52
C ALA A 137 -13.78 15.61 -4.55
N LEU A 138 -13.09 15.26 -3.45
CA LEU A 138 -11.63 15.36 -3.37
C LEU A 138 -10.93 14.49 -4.43
N ARG A 139 -11.44 13.29 -4.72
CA ARG A 139 -10.90 12.44 -5.80
C ARG A 139 -11.08 13.05 -7.18
N ASN A 140 -12.22 13.69 -7.43
CA ASN A 140 -12.45 14.41 -8.70
C ASN A 140 -11.46 15.58 -8.89
N GLU A 141 -11.17 16.31 -7.82
CA GLU A 141 -10.21 17.41 -7.85
C GLU A 141 -8.78 16.89 -7.97
N ALA A 142 -8.43 15.83 -7.25
CA ALA A 142 -7.14 15.16 -7.38
C ALA A 142 -6.82 14.79 -8.85
N GLY A 143 -7.84 14.41 -9.63
CA GLY A 143 -7.69 14.15 -11.07
C GLY A 143 -7.28 15.36 -11.92
N LYS A 144 -7.36 16.58 -11.39
CA LYS A 144 -7.15 17.83 -12.13
C LYS A 144 -5.87 18.58 -11.73
N ILE A 145 -5.20 18.17 -10.63
CA ILE A 145 -3.99 18.84 -10.14
C ILE A 145 -2.90 18.87 -11.22
N LYS A 146 -2.19 19.99 -11.34
CA LYS A 146 -1.11 20.20 -12.31
C LYS A 146 0.18 20.67 -11.66
N THR A 147 0.08 21.31 -10.49
CA THR A 147 1.18 21.91 -9.75
C THR A 147 1.17 21.46 -8.29
N LEU A 148 2.27 21.69 -7.58
CA LEU A 148 2.33 21.50 -6.13
C LEU A 148 1.34 22.45 -5.41
N ASP A 149 1.15 23.65 -5.91
CA ASP A 149 0.19 24.61 -5.35
C ASP A 149 -1.22 24.04 -5.39
N ASP A 150 -1.65 23.45 -6.52
CA ASP A 150 -2.95 22.76 -6.61
C ASP A 150 -3.08 21.65 -5.54
N LEU A 151 -1.99 20.94 -5.25
CA LEU A 151 -1.99 19.90 -4.23
C LEU A 151 -2.12 20.49 -2.81
N TYR A 152 -1.47 21.63 -2.54
CA TYR A 152 -1.62 22.34 -1.27
C TYR A 152 -3.05 22.87 -1.09
N GLU A 153 -3.67 23.43 -2.13
CA GLU A 153 -5.07 23.87 -2.10
C GLU A 153 -6.01 22.68 -1.83
N LEU A 154 -5.78 21.55 -2.50
CA LEU A 154 -6.55 20.33 -2.27
C LEU A 154 -6.42 19.82 -0.83
N ARG A 155 -5.20 19.90 -0.23
CA ARG A 155 -4.98 19.59 1.19
C ARG A 155 -5.82 20.52 2.09
N GLN A 156 -5.79 21.83 1.89
CA GLN A 156 -6.55 22.79 2.70
C GLN A 156 -8.05 22.49 2.61
N LYS A 157 -8.55 22.21 1.42
CA LYS A 157 -9.94 21.82 1.21
C LYS A 157 -10.29 20.52 1.97
N ALA A 158 -9.42 19.52 1.94
CA ALA A 158 -9.63 18.28 2.66
C ALA A 158 -9.73 18.51 4.18
N LEU A 159 -8.91 19.40 4.74
CA LEU A 159 -8.97 19.80 6.15
C LEU A 159 -10.26 20.54 6.51
N SER A 160 -10.79 21.35 5.63
CA SER A 160 -12.01 22.15 5.88
C SER A 160 -13.32 21.32 5.86
N LEU A 161 -13.29 20.08 5.41
CA LEU A 161 -14.47 19.20 5.33
C LEU A 161 -14.73 18.37 6.60
N GLN A 162 -13.91 18.55 7.62
CA GLN A 162 -14.00 17.80 8.90
C GLN A 162 -14.84 18.47 9.96
#